data_00495b932905cc092aed6d87fa0eb1ab
#
_entry.id   00495b932905cc092aed6d87fa0eb1ab
#
_cell.length_a   1.000
_cell.length_b   1.000
_cell.length_c   1.000
_cell.angle_alpha   90.00
_cell.angle_beta   90.00
_cell.angle_gamma   90.00
#
_symmetry.space_group_name_H-M   'P 1'
#
loop_
_entity.id
_entity.type
_entity.pdbx_description
1 polymer ?
#
loop_
_entity_poly.entity_id
_entity_poly.type
_entity_poly.pdbx_seq_one_letter_code
_entity_poly.pdbx_strand_id
1 'polypeptide(L)'
;MSGGRDIKKAVCRHYEIREAALSKSRRSVENEARDLAIYLLRYVRGERLEKIGEEFNLSNYSSVSNAISRVKRRLHNHKFKKLYGKIYDSLF
;
A
#
# COMPACT_ATOMS: atom_id res chain seq x y z
N MET A 1 4.19 2.46 -18.68
CA MET A 1 4.62 3.30 -17.59
C MET A 1 3.84 3.06 -16.31
N SER A 2 4.52 2.80 -15.25
CA SER A 2 3.83 2.48 -14.01
C SER A 2 3.24 3.71 -13.35
N GLY A 3 2.04 3.55 -12.83
CA GLY A 3 1.34 4.56 -12.08
C GLY A 3 0.87 3.96 -10.78
N GLY A 4 0.07 4.72 -10.04
CA GLY A 4 -0.53 4.23 -8.81
C GLY A 4 -1.33 2.96 -9.04
N ARG A 5 -1.92 2.83 -10.22
CA ARG A 5 -2.69 1.66 -10.61
C ARG A 5 -1.83 0.38 -10.63
N ASP A 6 -0.60 0.49 -11.13
CA ASP A 6 0.28 -0.67 -11.18
C ASP A 6 0.68 -1.14 -9.79
N ILE A 7 0.89 -0.21 -8.88
CA ILE A 7 1.20 -0.52 -7.49
C ILE A 7 0.02 -1.23 -6.83
N LYS A 8 -1.20 -0.70 -7.03
CA LYS A 8 -2.40 -1.33 -6.50
C LYS A 8 -2.58 -2.74 -7.04
N LYS A 9 -2.38 -2.92 -8.36
CA LYS A 9 -2.50 -4.23 -8.98
C LYS A 9 -1.48 -5.22 -8.43
N ALA A 10 -0.24 -4.80 -8.28
CA ALA A 10 0.81 -5.67 -7.75
C ALA A 10 0.48 -6.14 -6.33
N VAL A 11 0.07 -5.20 -5.49
CA VAL A 11 -0.30 -5.51 -4.10
C VAL A 11 -1.51 -6.44 -4.06
N CYS A 12 -2.54 -6.12 -4.84
CA CYS A 12 -3.76 -6.94 -4.87
C CYS A 12 -3.49 -8.35 -5.37
N ARG A 13 -2.65 -8.47 -6.38
CA ARG A 13 -2.30 -9.78 -6.92
C ARG A 13 -1.59 -10.63 -5.87
N HIS A 14 -0.70 -10.01 -5.12
CA HIS A 14 0.06 -10.72 -4.12
C HIS A 14 -0.81 -11.17 -2.94
N TYR A 15 -1.75 -10.32 -2.53
CA TYR A 15 -2.67 -10.63 -1.44
C TYR A 15 -3.93 -11.36 -1.91
N GLU A 16 -4.08 -11.56 -3.21
CA GLU A 16 -5.25 -12.22 -3.80
C GLU A 16 -6.56 -11.55 -3.42
N ILE A 17 -6.58 -10.21 -3.52
CA ILE A 17 -7.77 -9.41 -3.22
C ILE A 17 -8.09 -8.50 -4.40
N ARG A 18 -9.29 -7.95 -4.40
CA ARG A 18 -9.71 -7.00 -5.43
C ARG A 18 -9.26 -5.59 -5.06
N GLU A 19 -9.01 -4.76 -6.09
CA GLU A 19 -8.63 -3.37 -5.86
C GLU A 19 -9.67 -2.61 -5.02
N ALA A 20 -10.95 -2.93 -5.18
CA ALA A 20 -12.01 -2.31 -4.40
C ALA A 20 -11.83 -2.53 -2.91
N ALA A 21 -11.25 -3.66 -2.52
CA ALA A 21 -11.02 -3.98 -1.11
C ALA A 21 -10.02 -3.01 -0.46
N LEU A 22 -9.14 -2.40 -1.24
CA LEU A 22 -8.17 -1.44 -0.72
C LEU A 22 -8.85 -0.17 -0.19
N SER A 23 -9.98 0.20 -0.78
CA SER A 23 -10.71 1.40 -0.36
C SER A 23 -11.71 1.10 0.76
N LYS A 24 -12.11 -0.16 0.89
CA LYS A 24 -13.12 -0.58 1.87
C LYS A 24 -12.59 -1.61 2.84
N SER A 25 -11.33 -1.49 3.23
CA SER A 25 -10.73 -2.51 4.08
C SER A 25 -11.39 -2.60 5.44
N ARG A 26 -11.79 -3.82 5.78
CA ARG A 26 -12.39 -4.13 7.07
C ARG A 26 -11.67 -5.26 7.77
N ARG A 27 -10.85 -6.02 7.04
CA ARG A 27 -10.10 -7.16 7.56
C ARG A 27 -8.63 -6.83 7.67
N SER A 28 -7.94 -7.50 8.58
CA SER A 28 -6.51 -7.22 8.78
C SER A 28 -5.66 -7.41 7.53
N VAL A 29 -5.96 -8.42 6.73
CA VAL A 29 -5.21 -8.69 5.49
C VAL A 29 -5.40 -7.55 4.50
N GLU A 30 -6.64 -7.09 4.36
CA GLU A 30 -6.94 -5.98 3.46
C GLU A 30 -6.33 -4.68 3.94
N ASN A 31 -6.32 -4.47 5.26
CA ASN A 31 -5.68 -3.29 5.84
C ASN A 31 -4.17 -3.32 5.60
N GLU A 32 -3.55 -4.48 5.75
CA GLU A 32 -2.12 -4.63 5.49
C GLU A 32 -1.81 -4.33 4.03
N ALA A 33 -2.61 -4.87 3.11
CA ALA A 33 -2.45 -4.63 1.68
C ALA A 33 -2.59 -3.13 1.35
N ARG A 34 -3.60 -2.49 1.91
CA ARG A 34 -3.83 -1.06 1.71
C ARG A 34 -2.66 -0.24 2.24
N ASP A 35 -2.21 -0.53 3.45
CA ASP A 35 -1.09 0.17 4.05
C ASP A 35 0.15 0.05 3.18
N LEU A 36 0.41 -1.15 2.67
CA LEU A 36 1.57 -1.39 1.81
C LEU A 36 1.46 -0.63 0.49
N ALA A 37 0.27 -0.60 -0.12
CA ALA A 37 0.05 0.15 -1.34
C ALA A 37 0.29 1.65 -1.10
N ILE A 38 -0.17 2.17 0.02
CA ILE A 38 0.05 3.56 0.41
C ILE A 38 1.54 3.86 0.54
N TYR A 39 2.25 2.97 1.22
CA TYR A 39 3.69 3.11 1.42
C TYR A 39 4.44 3.14 0.08
N LEU A 40 4.09 2.22 -0.81
CA LEU A 40 4.73 2.14 -2.12
C LEU A 40 4.44 3.38 -2.98
N LEU A 41 3.21 3.87 -2.94
CA LEU A 41 2.86 5.09 -3.67
C LEU A 41 3.70 6.27 -3.18
N ARG A 42 3.94 6.35 -1.88
CA ARG A 42 4.72 7.43 -1.31
C ARG A 42 6.20 7.33 -1.67
N TYR A 43 6.78 6.14 -1.54
CA TYR A 43 8.23 5.98 -1.65
C TYR A 43 8.73 5.55 -3.03
N VAL A 44 7.91 4.88 -3.81
CA VAL A 44 8.29 4.48 -5.17
C VAL A 44 7.86 5.55 -6.17
N ARG A 45 6.64 6.05 -6.02
CA ARG A 45 6.08 7.04 -6.94
C ARG A 45 6.29 8.48 -6.52
N GLY A 46 6.56 8.72 -5.24
CA GLY A 46 6.71 10.06 -4.72
C GLY A 46 5.42 10.85 -4.68
N GLU A 47 4.27 10.17 -4.58
CA GLU A 47 2.98 10.83 -4.52
C GLU A 47 2.83 11.62 -3.24
N ARG A 48 2.07 12.72 -3.32
CA ARG A 48 1.75 13.52 -2.15
C ARG A 48 0.75 12.80 -1.26
N LEU A 49 0.85 13.02 0.05
CA LEU A 49 -0.05 12.38 1.00
C LEU A 49 -1.52 12.66 0.70
N GLU A 50 -1.82 13.89 0.30
CA GLU A 50 -3.17 14.28 -0.05
C GLU A 50 -3.71 13.45 -1.21
N LYS A 51 -2.90 13.28 -2.24
CA LYS A 51 -3.29 12.51 -3.41
C LYS A 51 -3.49 11.04 -3.08
N ILE A 52 -2.62 10.49 -2.25
CA ILE A 52 -2.75 9.12 -1.79
C ILE A 52 -4.06 8.95 -1.01
N GLY A 53 -4.38 9.91 -0.15
CA GLY A 53 -5.64 9.90 0.59
C GLY A 53 -6.84 9.85 -0.33
N GLU A 54 -6.82 10.65 -1.40
CA GLU A 54 -7.91 10.66 -2.38
C GLU A 54 -8.05 9.29 -3.07
N GLU A 55 -6.93 8.69 -3.41
CA GLU A 55 -6.91 7.38 -4.07
C GLU A 55 -7.58 6.28 -3.23
N PHE A 56 -7.47 6.38 -1.91
CA PHE A 56 -7.98 5.37 -1.00
C PHE A 56 -9.21 5.81 -0.20
N ASN A 57 -9.84 6.92 -0.60
CA ASN A 57 -11.02 7.48 0.07
C ASN A 57 -10.77 7.78 1.55
N LEU A 58 -9.60 8.30 1.86
CA LEU A 58 -9.25 8.70 3.21
C LEU A 58 -9.49 10.19 3.36
N SER A 59 -10.31 10.56 4.33
CA SER A 59 -10.75 11.94 4.51
C SER A 59 -9.67 12.88 5.01
N ASN A 60 -8.63 12.35 5.66
CA ASN A 60 -7.53 13.19 6.07
C ASN A 60 -6.20 12.46 5.90
N TYR A 61 -5.15 13.23 5.66
CA TYR A 61 -3.85 12.64 5.37
C TYR A 61 -3.15 12.06 6.60
N SER A 62 -3.66 12.30 7.80
CA SER A 62 -3.15 11.65 9.00
C SER A 62 -3.32 10.14 8.89
N SER A 63 -4.42 9.69 8.28
CA SER A 63 -4.65 8.27 8.04
C SER A 63 -3.57 7.69 7.13
N VAL A 64 -3.15 8.46 6.13
CA VAL A 64 -2.08 8.06 5.21
C VAL A 64 -0.75 7.93 5.98
N SER A 65 -0.42 8.93 6.79
CA SER A 65 0.79 8.91 7.62
C SER A 65 0.80 7.72 8.56
N ASN A 66 -0.34 7.42 9.18
CA ASN A 66 -0.46 6.29 10.09
C ASN A 66 -0.23 4.96 9.37
N ALA A 67 -0.76 4.84 8.15
CA ALA A 67 -0.56 3.65 7.33
C ALA A 67 0.93 3.46 7.03
N ILE A 68 1.60 4.54 6.66
CA ILE A 68 3.04 4.51 6.38
C ILE A 68 3.82 4.08 7.62
N SER A 69 3.48 4.62 8.78
CA SER A 69 4.13 4.26 10.03
C SER A 69 3.94 2.78 10.37
N ARG A 70 2.74 2.25 10.11
CA ARG A 70 2.47 0.83 10.35
C ARG A 70 3.36 -0.05 9.47
N VAL A 71 3.52 0.33 8.19
CA VAL A 71 4.38 -0.43 7.28
C VAL A 71 5.84 -0.39 7.74
N LYS A 72 6.31 0.78 8.15
CA LYS A 72 7.68 0.91 8.65
C LYS A 72 7.94 -0.04 9.83
N ARG A 73 6.97 -0.16 10.73
CA ARG A 73 7.09 -1.09 11.85
C ARG A 73 7.06 -2.55 11.39
N ARG A 74 6.19 -2.87 10.44
CA ARG A 74 6.08 -4.22 9.90
C ARG A 74 7.34 -4.66 9.16
N LEU A 75 8.08 -3.72 8.60
CA LEU A 75 9.32 -4.02 7.89
C LEU A 75 10.42 -4.58 8.80
N HIS A 76 10.25 -4.46 10.11
CA HIS A 76 11.14 -5.12 11.06
C HIS A 76 10.87 -6.61 11.13
N ASN A 77 9.70 -7.06 10.68
CA ASN A 77 9.36 -8.46 10.61
C ASN A 77 9.96 -9.05 9.34
N HIS A 78 10.72 -10.12 9.49
CA HIS A 78 11.44 -10.77 8.38
C HIS A 78 10.49 -11.23 7.27
N LYS A 79 9.37 -11.82 7.63
CA LYS A 79 8.39 -12.33 6.66
C LYS A 79 7.79 -11.20 5.84
N PHE A 80 7.43 -10.11 6.52
CA PHE A 80 6.85 -8.96 5.84
C PHE A 80 7.88 -8.30 4.92
N LYS A 81 9.12 -8.24 5.35
CA LYS A 81 10.19 -7.65 4.56
C LYS A 81 10.41 -8.44 3.27
N LYS A 82 10.33 -9.77 3.34
CA LYS A 82 10.42 -10.61 2.14
C LYS A 82 9.26 -10.35 1.19
N LEU A 83 8.07 -10.27 1.74
CA LEU A 83 6.86 -9.97 0.98
C LEU A 83 6.99 -8.62 0.26
N TYR A 84 7.43 -7.62 1.00
CA TYR A 84 7.64 -6.29 0.45
C TYR A 84 8.63 -6.34 -0.71
N GLY A 85 9.73 -7.04 -0.54
CA GLY A 85 10.76 -7.18 -1.57
C GLY A 85 10.21 -7.82 -2.85
N LYS A 86 9.37 -8.83 -2.73
CA LYS A 86 8.76 -9.49 -3.88
C LYS A 86 7.85 -8.53 -4.65
N ILE A 87 7.03 -7.78 -3.93
CA ILE A 87 6.13 -6.81 -4.56
C ILE A 87 6.94 -5.69 -5.21
N TYR A 88 7.95 -5.20 -4.52
CA TYR A 88 8.83 -4.14 -5.02
C TYR A 88 9.50 -4.58 -6.32
N ASP A 89 10.06 -5.79 -6.33
CA ASP A 89 10.74 -6.31 -7.52
C ASP A 89 9.78 -6.47 -8.70
N SER A 90 8.52 -6.79 -8.43
CA SER A 90 7.54 -6.96 -9.50
C SER A 90 7.15 -5.65 -10.16
N LEU A 91 7.48 -4.52 -9.55
CA LEU A 91 7.20 -3.19 -10.11
C LEU A 91 8.28 -2.73 -11.09
N PHE A 92 9.38 -3.41 -11.12
CA PHE A 92 10.53 -3.09 -11.99
C PHE A 92 11.02 -4.31 -12.80
#